data_2876a733d686bb80ce99e9fbd8dc1dcf
#
_entry.id   2876a733d686bb80ce99e9fbd8dc1dcf
#
_cell.length_a   1.000
_cell.length_b   1.000
_cell.length_c   1.000
_cell.angle_alpha   90.00
_cell.angle_beta   90.00
_cell.angle_gamma   90.00
#
_symmetry.space_group_name_H-M   'P 1'
#
loop_
_entity.id
_entity.type
_entity.pdbx_description
1 polymer ?
#
loop_
_entity_poly.entity_id
_entity_poly.type
_entity_poly.pdbx_seq_one_letter_code
_entity_poly.pdbx_strand_id
1 'polypeptide(L)'
;MLEPLYNHTSYQLREKLLAREISSEDIVKSVYERIEEYDSKTGAFLWVCQKEELLNKAREVDRKIASGEKTGKLAGIPVGIKDNMCVKGMPATCGSKMLKRFVSPYNGTVIKKLLDNDAIIMGKLNCDEFAMGSSNENSAFYPVKNPWDFNRVPGGSSGG
;
A
#
# COMPACT_ATOMS: atom_id res chain seq x y z
N MET A 1 -0.45 14.70 -22.57
CA MET A 1 -0.03 14.49 -21.16
C MET A 1 0.45 13.06 -21.05
N LEU A 2 1.56 12.81 -20.35
CA LEU A 2 2.00 11.45 -20.08
C LEU A 2 0.99 10.77 -19.13
N GLU A 3 0.74 9.47 -19.36
CA GLU A 3 -0.15 8.69 -18.51
C GLU A 3 0.41 8.62 -17.08
N PRO A 4 -0.42 8.85 -16.02
CA PRO A 4 0.04 8.79 -14.64
C PRO A 4 0.58 7.40 -14.27
N LEU A 5 1.68 7.36 -13.49
CA LEU A 5 2.33 6.08 -13.15
C LEU A 5 1.43 5.13 -12.37
N TYR A 6 0.49 5.62 -11.58
CA TYR A 6 -0.48 4.78 -10.86
C TYR A 6 -1.46 4.01 -11.78
N ASN A 7 -1.54 4.32 -13.07
CA ASN A 7 -2.32 3.58 -14.05
C ASN A 7 -1.58 2.38 -14.66
N HIS A 8 -0.26 2.31 -14.46
CA HIS A 8 0.53 1.20 -14.99
C HIS A 8 0.44 -0.02 -14.09
N THR A 9 0.51 -1.21 -14.71
CA THR A 9 0.66 -2.45 -13.94
C THR A 9 2.02 -2.51 -13.24
N SER A 10 2.11 -3.27 -12.15
CA SER A 10 3.39 -3.48 -11.46
C SER A 10 4.49 -4.05 -12.37
N TYR A 11 4.11 -4.86 -13.35
CA TYR A 11 5.00 -5.39 -14.38
C TYR A 11 5.59 -4.26 -15.26
N GLN A 12 4.73 -3.39 -15.81
CA GLN A 12 5.15 -2.25 -16.62
C GLN A 12 6.02 -1.26 -15.83
N LEU A 13 5.65 -0.97 -14.58
CA LEU A 13 6.46 -0.12 -13.70
C LEU A 13 7.84 -0.72 -13.47
N ARG A 14 7.92 -2.02 -13.21
CA ARG A 14 9.19 -2.71 -13.02
C ARG A 14 10.07 -2.68 -14.26
N GLU A 15 9.51 -2.91 -15.45
CA GLU A 15 10.28 -2.82 -16.70
C GLU A 15 10.85 -1.43 -16.92
N LYS A 16 10.04 -0.38 -16.73
CA LYS A 16 10.47 1.01 -16.82
C LYS A 16 11.55 1.36 -15.79
N LEU A 17 11.43 0.88 -14.54
CA LEU A 17 12.44 1.03 -13.50
C LEU A 17 13.79 0.42 -13.91
N LEU A 18 13.78 -0.82 -14.39
CA LEU A 18 15.00 -1.51 -14.82
C LEU A 18 15.62 -0.87 -16.06
N ALA A 19 14.79 -0.33 -16.96
CA ALA A 19 15.24 0.46 -18.11
C ALA A 19 15.74 1.87 -17.71
N ARG A 20 15.57 2.27 -16.44
CA ARG A 20 15.88 3.62 -15.91
C ARG A 20 15.11 4.75 -16.61
N GLU A 21 13.94 4.45 -17.15
CA GLU A 21 13.02 5.43 -17.72
C GLU A 21 12.29 6.24 -16.63
N ILE A 22 12.07 5.61 -15.48
CA ILE A 22 11.45 6.19 -14.28
C ILE A 22 12.21 5.74 -13.04
N SER A 23 12.03 6.46 -11.93
CA SER A 23 12.56 6.08 -10.61
C SER A 23 11.47 5.48 -9.72
N SER A 24 11.88 4.72 -8.69
CA SER A 24 10.98 4.29 -7.62
C SER A 24 10.40 5.49 -6.87
N GLU A 25 11.18 6.57 -6.74
CA GLU A 25 10.71 7.82 -6.15
C GLU A 25 9.55 8.43 -6.95
N ASP A 26 9.60 8.41 -8.30
CA ASP A 26 8.51 8.90 -9.16
C ASP A 26 7.23 8.07 -8.99
N ILE A 27 7.38 6.73 -8.90
CA ILE A 27 6.24 5.83 -8.70
C ILE A 27 5.57 6.12 -7.34
N VAL A 28 6.36 6.21 -6.27
CA VAL A 28 5.86 6.47 -4.92
C VAL A 28 5.19 7.83 -4.84
N LYS A 29 5.76 8.88 -5.46
CA LYS A 29 5.13 10.21 -5.54
C LYS A 29 3.77 10.15 -6.22
N SER A 30 3.71 9.52 -7.39
CA SER A 30 2.47 9.40 -8.18
C SER A 30 1.37 8.68 -7.41
N VAL A 31 1.70 7.56 -6.75
CA VAL A 31 0.73 6.80 -5.93
C VAL A 31 0.33 7.57 -4.67
N TYR A 32 1.28 8.23 -4.01
CA TYR A 32 1.00 9.00 -2.80
C TYR A 32 0.07 10.20 -3.07
N GLU A 33 0.32 10.94 -4.15
CA GLU A 33 -0.54 12.03 -4.60
C GLU A 33 -1.96 11.53 -4.92
N ARG A 34 -2.08 10.34 -5.51
CA ARG A 34 -3.38 9.71 -5.76
C ARG A 34 -4.10 9.36 -4.45
N ILE A 35 -3.38 8.87 -3.44
CA ILE A 35 -3.95 8.62 -2.10
C ILE A 35 -4.43 9.94 -1.48
N GLU A 36 -3.61 10.98 -1.49
CA GLU A 36 -3.99 12.31 -0.94
C GLU A 36 -5.24 12.89 -1.60
N GLU A 37 -5.41 12.70 -2.91
CA GLU A 37 -6.53 13.23 -3.67
C GLU A 37 -7.85 12.46 -3.43
N TYR A 38 -7.77 11.14 -3.28
CA TYR A 38 -8.98 10.29 -3.35
C TYR A 38 -9.32 9.56 -2.06
N ASP A 39 -8.37 9.30 -1.15
CA ASP A 39 -8.66 8.45 0.00
C ASP A 39 -9.66 9.06 0.98
N SER A 40 -9.74 10.38 1.05
CA SER A 40 -10.79 11.06 1.80
C SER A 40 -12.21 10.75 1.29
N LYS A 41 -12.36 10.34 0.04
CA LYS A 41 -13.63 9.97 -0.61
C LYS A 41 -13.89 8.47 -0.52
N THR A 42 -12.85 7.64 -0.64
CA THR A 42 -12.95 6.18 -0.68
C THR A 42 -12.85 5.53 0.69
N GLY A 43 -11.98 6.06 1.57
CA GLY A 43 -11.69 5.48 2.88
C GLY A 43 -10.96 4.14 2.79
N ALA A 44 -10.13 3.96 1.76
CA ALA A 44 -9.42 2.71 1.52
C ALA A 44 -8.32 2.45 2.56
N PHE A 45 -7.67 3.49 3.07
CA PHE A 45 -6.62 3.36 4.07
C PHE A 45 -7.12 3.66 5.49
N LEU A 46 -6.76 2.83 6.45
CA LEU A 46 -6.86 3.13 7.90
C LEU A 46 -5.62 3.86 8.41
N TRP A 47 -4.50 3.68 7.75
CA TRP A 47 -3.24 4.33 8.07
C TRP A 47 -2.32 4.36 6.85
N VAL A 48 -1.69 5.50 6.59
CA VAL A 48 -0.72 5.72 5.51
C VAL A 48 0.64 6.05 6.12
N CYS A 49 1.72 5.51 5.58
CA CYS A 49 3.09 5.85 5.98
C CYS A 49 3.39 7.33 5.69
N GLN A 50 4.30 7.90 6.46
CA GLN A 50 4.76 9.27 6.23
C GLN A 50 5.45 9.37 4.85
N LYS A 51 5.13 10.44 4.11
CA LYS A 51 5.61 10.65 2.73
C LYS A 51 7.12 10.55 2.65
N GLU A 52 7.84 11.22 3.55
CA GLU A 52 9.30 11.25 3.53
C GLU A 52 9.93 9.88 3.82
N GLU A 53 9.32 9.07 4.69
CA GLU A 53 9.78 7.69 4.93
C GLU A 53 9.65 6.83 3.67
N LEU A 54 8.54 6.98 2.94
CA LEU A 54 8.31 6.27 1.68
C LEU A 54 9.30 6.70 0.60
N LEU A 55 9.54 8.00 0.47
CA LEU A 55 10.51 8.53 -0.49
C LEU A 55 11.93 8.09 -0.18
N ASN A 56 12.32 8.02 1.10
CA ASN A 56 13.62 7.51 1.51
C ASN A 56 13.80 6.03 1.13
N LYS A 57 12.79 5.19 1.34
CA LYS A 57 12.81 3.79 0.89
C LYS A 57 12.88 3.67 -0.64
N ALA A 58 12.17 4.51 -1.35
CA ALA A 58 12.22 4.56 -2.81
C ALA A 58 13.64 4.90 -3.31
N ARG A 59 14.25 5.96 -2.75
CA ARG A 59 15.64 6.35 -3.06
C ARG A 59 16.67 5.25 -2.74
N GLU A 60 16.42 4.44 -1.70
CA GLU A 60 17.27 3.27 -1.40
C GLU A 60 17.20 2.22 -2.51
N VAL A 61 15.99 1.95 -3.03
CA VAL A 61 15.81 1.03 -4.16
C VAL A 61 16.47 1.60 -5.43
N ASP A 62 16.27 2.89 -5.71
CA ASP A 62 16.88 3.55 -6.87
C ASP A 62 18.41 3.47 -6.82
N ARG A 63 19.02 3.64 -5.63
CA ARG A 63 20.47 3.46 -5.44
C ARG A 63 20.93 2.03 -5.72
N LYS A 64 20.19 1.01 -5.26
CA LYS A 64 20.49 -0.40 -5.55
C LYS A 64 20.45 -0.67 -7.06
N ILE A 65 19.44 -0.17 -7.75
CA ILE A 65 19.32 -0.33 -9.22
C ILE A 65 20.46 0.39 -9.93
N ALA A 66 20.83 1.58 -9.49
CA ALA A 66 21.92 2.37 -10.09
C ALA A 66 23.29 1.72 -9.90
N SER A 67 23.55 1.11 -8.74
CA SER A 67 24.80 0.39 -8.43
C SER A 67 24.89 -0.99 -9.09
N GLY A 68 23.81 -1.48 -9.70
CA GLY A 68 23.76 -2.83 -10.27
C GLY A 68 23.65 -3.95 -9.24
N GLU A 69 23.26 -3.61 -8.00
CA GLU A 69 22.99 -4.60 -6.97
C GLU A 69 21.77 -5.45 -7.35
N LYS A 70 21.76 -6.70 -6.90
CA LYS A 70 20.64 -7.60 -7.12
C LYS A 70 19.43 -7.09 -6.33
N THR A 71 18.35 -6.79 -7.04
CA THR A 71 17.07 -6.39 -6.47
C THR A 71 16.03 -7.49 -6.53
N GLY A 72 15.06 -7.42 -5.63
CA GLY A 72 13.91 -8.33 -5.63
C GLY A 72 12.95 -8.09 -6.79
N LYS A 73 11.99 -9.01 -6.94
CA LYS A 73 10.99 -8.93 -8.04
C LYS A 73 10.00 -7.77 -7.88
N LEU A 74 9.87 -7.23 -6.70
CA LEU A 74 8.95 -6.13 -6.35
C LEU A 74 9.71 -4.83 -6.04
N ALA A 75 10.96 -4.74 -6.45
CA ALA A 75 11.81 -3.58 -6.16
C ALA A 75 11.12 -2.28 -6.61
N GLY A 76 10.92 -1.38 -5.66
CA GLY A 76 10.31 -0.07 -5.90
C GLY A 76 8.80 -0.08 -6.14
N ILE A 77 8.14 -1.24 -6.08
CA ILE A 77 6.69 -1.34 -6.30
C ILE A 77 5.95 -1.01 -4.99
N PRO A 78 5.04 -0.02 -5.00
CA PRO A 78 4.21 0.32 -3.85
C PRO A 78 3.15 -0.75 -3.61
N VAL A 79 2.96 -1.13 -2.33
CA VAL A 79 2.00 -2.16 -1.91
C VAL A 79 1.20 -1.69 -0.70
N GLY A 80 -0.13 -1.72 -0.81
CA GLY A 80 -1.03 -1.57 0.34
C GLY A 80 -1.19 -2.89 1.08
N ILE A 81 -1.23 -2.86 2.40
CA ILE A 81 -1.32 -4.07 3.24
C ILE A 81 -2.64 -4.09 4.00
N LYS A 82 -3.44 -5.12 3.80
CA LYS A 82 -4.68 -5.30 4.57
C LYS A 82 -4.41 -5.22 6.07
N ASP A 83 -5.29 -4.57 6.81
CA ASP A 83 -5.02 -4.20 8.20
C ASP A 83 -5.04 -5.39 9.19
N ASN A 84 -5.41 -6.58 8.72
CA ASN A 84 -5.26 -7.83 9.49
C ASN A 84 -3.87 -8.49 9.37
N MET A 85 -2.96 -7.94 8.55
CA MET A 85 -1.60 -8.44 8.40
C MET A 85 -0.61 -7.62 9.22
N CYS A 86 0.23 -8.32 9.98
CA CYS A 86 1.22 -7.71 10.87
C CYS A 86 2.42 -7.17 10.10
N VAL A 87 2.61 -5.85 10.15
CA VAL A 87 3.82 -5.14 9.71
C VAL A 87 4.47 -4.55 10.94
N LYS A 88 5.71 -4.91 11.23
CA LYS A 88 6.44 -4.44 12.41
C LYS A 88 6.46 -2.90 12.50
N GLY A 89 6.05 -2.36 13.64
CA GLY A 89 6.01 -0.93 13.90
C GLY A 89 4.79 -0.21 13.32
N MET A 90 3.88 -0.91 12.62
CA MET A 90 2.66 -0.34 12.07
C MET A 90 1.41 -0.81 12.83
N PRO A 91 0.31 -0.04 12.82
CA PRO A 91 -0.97 -0.49 13.34
C PRO A 91 -1.42 -1.80 12.67
N ALA A 92 -2.09 -2.68 13.44
CA ALA A 92 -2.71 -3.88 12.92
C ALA A 92 -4.04 -4.09 13.64
N THR A 93 -5.03 -3.27 13.29
CA THR A 93 -6.28 -3.18 14.03
C THR A 93 -7.31 -4.20 13.62
N CYS A 94 -7.11 -4.90 12.49
CA CYS A 94 -8.10 -5.81 11.89
C CYS A 94 -9.45 -5.13 11.62
N GLY A 95 -9.47 -3.82 11.33
CA GLY A 95 -10.72 -3.07 11.18
C GLY A 95 -11.54 -2.95 12.47
N SER A 96 -10.96 -3.22 13.65
CA SER A 96 -11.64 -3.25 14.95
C SER A 96 -11.13 -2.17 15.90
N LYS A 97 -12.06 -1.49 16.60
CA LYS A 97 -11.72 -0.56 17.68
C LYS A 97 -11.11 -1.24 18.90
N MET A 98 -11.31 -2.55 19.08
CA MET A 98 -10.68 -3.32 20.15
C MET A 98 -9.16 -3.31 20.03
N LEU A 99 -8.64 -3.35 18.81
CA LEU A 99 -7.20 -3.34 18.49
C LEU A 99 -6.70 -1.97 18.05
N LYS A 100 -7.46 -0.90 18.23
CA LYS A 100 -7.11 0.46 17.75
C LYS A 100 -5.71 0.92 18.14
N ARG A 101 -5.20 0.49 19.31
CA ARG A 101 -3.87 0.86 19.82
C ARG A 101 -2.81 -0.22 19.59
N PHE A 102 -3.18 -1.32 18.96
CA PHE A 102 -2.23 -2.40 18.73
C PHE A 102 -1.27 -2.05 17.59
N VAL A 103 0.02 -2.04 17.91
CA VAL A 103 1.11 -1.90 16.94
C VAL A 103 1.84 -3.23 16.89
N SER A 104 2.03 -3.77 15.70
CA SER A 104 2.63 -5.09 15.53
C SER A 104 4.11 -5.10 15.92
N PRO A 105 4.58 -6.01 16.81
CA PRO A 105 5.98 -6.13 17.17
C PRO A 105 6.80 -6.94 16.15
N TYR A 106 6.17 -7.56 15.15
CA TYR A 106 6.82 -8.42 14.17
C TYR A 106 6.22 -8.28 12.77
N ASN A 107 6.94 -8.79 11.76
CA ASN A 107 6.43 -8.96 10.41
C ASN A 107 5.85 -10.37 10.22
N GLY A 108 4.63 -10.47 9.73
CA GLY A 108 4.08 -11.74 9.25
C GLY A 108 4.87 -12.29 8.05
N THR A 109 4.72 -13.58 7.77
CA THR A 109 5.50 -14.24 6.69
C THR A 109 5.33 -13.60 5.32
N VAL A 110 4.11 -13.20 4.97
CA VAL A 110 3.83 -12.49 3.70
C VAL A 110 4.59 -11.17 3.65
N ILE A 111 4.57 -10.41 4.74
CA ILE A 111 5.27 -9.12 4.83
C ILE A 111 6.79 -9.28 4.69
N LYS A 112 7.36 -10.31 5.35
CA LYS A 112 8.79 -10.62 5.17
C LYS A 112 9.11 -10.86 3.70
N LYS A 113 8.32 -11.69 3.01
CA LYS A 113 8.52 -11.97 1.59
C LYS A 113 8.38 -10.74 0.70
N LEU A 114 7.48 -9.82 1.00
CA LEU A 114 7.35 -8.55 0.28
C LEU A 114 8.59 -7.68 0.47
N LEU A 115 9.04 -7.52 1.71
CA LEU A 115 10.23 -6.72 2.05
C LEU A 115 11.52 -7.34 1.48
N ASP A 116 11.67 -8.67 1.54
CA ASP A 116 12.80 -9.40 0.94
C ASP A 116 12.84 -9.26 -0.59
N ASN A 117 11.75 -8.84 -1.20
CA ASN A 117 11.66 -8.51 -2.62
C ASN A 117 11.65 -7.00 -2.91
N ASP A 118 12.10 -6.18 -1.96
CA ASP A 118 12.23 -4.73 -2.06
C ASP A 118 10.91 -3.97 -2.37
N ALA A 119 9.76 -4.51 -1.97
CA ALA A 119 8.47 -3.83 -2.07
C ALA A 119 8.40 -2.65 -1.09
N ILE A 120 7.68 -1.59 -1.47
CA ILE A 120 7.47 -0.41 -0.63
C ILE A 120 6.06 -0.46 -0.03
N ILE A 121 5.96 -0.68 1.29
CA ILE A 121 4.67 -0.72 1.97
C ILE A 121 4.16 0.70 2.18
N MET A 122 3.05 1.03 1.53
CA MET A 122 2.43 2.37 1.56
C MET A 122 1.62 2.62 2.84
N GLY A 123 1.01 1.59 3.41
CA GLY A 123 0.15 1.73 4.57
C GLY A 123 -0.74 0.52 4.82
N LYS A 124 -1.75 0.70 5.68
CA LYS A 124 -2.68 -0.33 6.13
C LYS A 124 -4.07 -0.06 5.55
N LEU A 125 -4.56 -1.03 4.78
CA LEU A 125 -5.83 -0.97 4.07
C LEU A 125 -6.99 -1.43 4.95
N ASN A 126 -8.10 -0.71 4.84
CA ASN A 126 -9.33 -1.00 5.55
C ASN A 126 -9.91 -2.38 5.19
N CYS A 127 -10.57 -3.00 6.12
CA CYS A 127 -11.22 -4.30 5.95
C CYS A 127 -12.44 -4.43 6.86
N ASP A 128 -13.30 -5.38 6.59
CA ASP A 128 -14.32 -5.80 7.55
C ASP A 128 -13.67 -6.20 8.87
N GLU A 129 -14.33 -5.97 9.99
CA GLU A 129 -13.83 -6.26 11.34
C GLU A 129 -13.43 -7.72 11.46
N PHE A 130 -12.17 -7.97 11.89
CA PHE A 130 -11.54 -9.29 11.96
C PHE A 130 -11.58 -10.10 10.64
N ALA A 131 -11.67 -9.40 9.50
CA ALA A 131 -11.81 -10.00 8.18
C ALA A 131 -13.10 -10.85 8.01
N MET A 132 -14.13 -10.57 8.79
CA MET A 132 -15.42 -11.25 8.79
C MET A 132 -16.48 -10.39 8.13
N GLY A 133 -16.61 -10.54 6.83
CA GLY A 133 -17.56 -9.78 6.01
C GLY A 133 -17.25 -9.90 4.52
N SER A 134 -18.14 -9.33 3.69
CA SER A 134 -18.05 -9.43 2.23
C SER A 134 -18.23 -8.09 1.51
N SER A 135 -18.46 -7.00 2.24
CA SER A 135 -18.77 -5.68 1.66
C SER A 135 -17.87 -4.54 2.12
N ASN A 136 -17.11 -4.75 3.21
CA ASN A 136 -16.38 -3.74 3.98
C ASN A 136 -17.27 -2.75 4.76
N GLU A 137 -18.56 -3.02 4.88
CA GLU A 137 -19.48 -2.22 5.70
C GLU A 137 -19.29 -2.48 7.20
N ASN A 138 -18.69 -3.64 7.56
CA ASN A 138 -18.47 -4.06 8.94
C ASN A 138 -17.14 -3.55 9.54
N SER A 139 -16.43 -2.66 8.87
CA SER A 139 -15.29 -1.99 9.51
C SER A 139 -15.77 -1.15 10.69
N ALA A 140 -15.14 -1.30 11.85
CA ALA A 140 -15.47 -0.52 13.04
C ALA A 140 -15.04 0.96 12.94
N PHE A 141 -14.30 1.35 11.92
CA PHE A 141 -13.86 2.72 11.68
C PHE A 141 -14.82 3.44 10.74
N TYR A 142 -14.91 3.00 9.51
CA TYR A 142 -15.79 3.53 8.46
C TYR A 142 -15.85 2.53 7.29
N PRO A 143 -16.94 2.50 6.52
CA PRO A 143 -17.02 1.68 5.32
C PRO A 143 -16.16 2.28 4.20
N VAL A 144 -15.54 1.42 3.39
CA VAL A 144 -14.89 1.83 2.14
C VAL A 144 -15.97 2.01 1.07
N LYS A 145 -15.79 3.01 0.23
CA LYS A 145 -16.67 3.28 -0.91
C LYS A 145 -16.04 2.80 -2.21
N ASN A 146 -16.86 2.25 -3.09
CA ASN A 146 -16.42 1.85 -4.42
C ASN A 146 -16.03 3.11 -5.25
N PRO A 147 -14.82 3.19 -5.78
CA PRO A 147 -14.36 4.37 -6.53
C PRO A 147 -15.11 4.58 -7.86
N TRP A 148 -15.77 3.56 -8.40
CA TRP A 148 -16.58 3.67 -9.61
C TRP A 148 -17.98 4.26 -9.34
N ASP A 149 -18.52 4.02 -8.13
CA ASP A 149 -19.80 4.56 -7.68
C ASP A 149 -19.80 4.61 -6.14
N PHE A 150 -19.67 5.79 -5.58
CA PHE A 150 -19.59 5.99 -4.12
C PHE A 150 -20.85 5.58 -3.34
N ASN A 151 -21.95 5.24 -4.02
CA ASN A 151 -23.14 4.66 -3.41
C ASN A 151 -23.09 3.13 -3.35
N ARG A 152 -22.00 2.52 -3.80
CA ARG A 152 -21.80 1.06 -3.81
C ARG A 152 -20.65 0.65 -2.91
N VAL A 153 -20.70 -0.61 -2.48
CA VAL A 153 -19.63 -1.23 -1.73
C VAL A 153 -18.50 -1.70 -2.66
N PRO A 154 -17.23 -1.73 -2.20
CA PRO A 154 -16.11 -2.22 -3.01
C PRO A 154 -16.05 -3.75 -3.05
N GLY A 155 -16.73 -4.41 -2.12
CA GLY A 155 -16.53 -5.81 -1.76
C GLY A 155 -15.71 -5.94 -0.50
N GLY A 156 -15.58 -7.14 0.02
CA GLY A 156 -14.88 -7.43 1.28
C GLY A 156 -14.53 -8.91 1.41
N SER A 157 -13.85 -9.23 2.48
CA SER A 157 -13.42 -8.40 3.61
C SER A 157 -12.27 -7.42 3.27
N SER A 158 -11.62 -7.54 2.12
CA SER A 158 -10.52 -6.67 1.65
C SER A 158 -11.10 -5.53 0.81
N GLY A 159 -11.63 -4.49 1.43
CA GLY A 159 -12.31 -3.41 0.74
C GLY A 159 -11.39 -2.25 0.36
N GLY A 160 -10.34 -2.01 1.15
CA GLY A 160 -9.38 -0.95 0.93
C GLY A 160 -8.37 -1.18 -0.19
#